data_1825b2d0c05f5d929fbf01d5affc192e
#
_entry.id   1825b2d0c05f5d929fbf01d5affc192e
#
_cell.length_a   1.000
_cell.length_b   1.000
_cell.length_c   1.000
_cell.angle_alpha   90.00
_cell.angle_beta   90.00
_cell.angle_gamma   90.00
#
_symmetry.space_group_name_H-M   'P 1'
#
loop_
_entity.id
_entity.type
_entity.pdbx_description
1 polymer ?
#
loop_
_entity_poly.entity_id
_entity_poly.type
_entity_poly.pdbx_seq_one_letter_code
_entity_poly.pdbx_strand_id
1 'polypeptide(L)'
;SALALIVADKVQNIKIIGEGLIDGNGRELALNIDSLHHIGERVDPNYTTRLNRPNETMRPKLFFMSNSENILVQGLQLKNSACWGLSFDRCNNLTIKYIYFENRAYWNNDGIDVTDGKHVRISHCYINSADDGICLKSYHVGEYCDDVEVSDCEIISSASAVKFGTASWGGFKNITVRNIKVKDTFRSAIAVECVDGGHIDNVLVENIHAINTGNAIFIRLGHRYNEKPGTLKNVTIRNLFVDIPFGRPDEGYDMYGPALSFFHNPIPSSITGIPGHYVENVTLENIEVLCPGKASKGMAYVPMSRIDKIPENINKYPEFSMFGELPAYGIYVRHVRGLKLKNVQYKLKDHDFRPVYVFDDVEGLVQE
;
A
#
# COMPACT_ATOMS: atom_id res chain seq x y z
N SER A 1 -10.21 -16.40 -3.23
CA SER A 1 -10.45 -17.21 -4.42
C SER A 1 -9.14 -17.82 -4.92
N ALA A 2 -9.15 -19.13 -5.15
CA ALA A 2 -8.03 -19.86 -5.74
C ALA A 2 -8.03 -19.83 -7.29
N LEU A 3 -8.81 -18.95 -7.90
CA LEU A 3 -8.85 -18.82 -9.35
C LEU A 3 -7.57 -18.14 -9.84
N ALA A 4 -6.82 -18.84 -10.67
CA ALA A 4 -5.65 -18.28 -11.32
C ALA A 4 -5.28 -19.08 -12.59
N LEU A 5 -4.44 -18.48 -13.43
CA LEU A 5 -3.91 -19.16 -14.60
C LEU A 5 -2.92 -20.28 -14.18
N ILE A 6 -2.10 -20.01 -13.19
CA ILE A 6 -1.19 -20.98 -12.57
C ILE A 6 -1.53 -21.09 -11.09
N VAL A 7 -1.83 -22.31 -10.64
CA VAL A 7 -2.21 -22.61 -9.27
C VAL A 7 -1.29 -23.68 -8.69
N ALA A 8 -0.83 -23.50 -7.46
CA ALA A 8 -0.13 -24.50 -6.69
C ALA A 8 -0.60 -24.46 -5.23
N ASP A 9 -0.86 -25.62 -4.63
CA ASP A 9 -1.20 -25.74 -3.22
C ASP A 9 -0.46 -26.94 -2.60
N LYS A 10 0.21 -26.69 -1.48
CA LYS A 10 0.98 -27.70 -0.74
C LYS A 10 2.06 -28.39 -1.59
N VAL A 11 2.77 -27.60 -2.37
CA VAL A 11 3.83 -28.07 -3.28
C VAL A 11 5.17 -27.51 -2.83
N GLN A 12 6.23 -28.27 -3.08
CA GLN A 12 7.60 -27.88 -2.78
C GLN A 12 8.45 -27.83 -4.04
N ASN A 13 9.50 -26.99 -4.01
CA ASN A 13 10.51 -26.90 -5.06
C ASN A 13 9.95 -26.49 -6.42
N ILE A 14 9.19 -25.39 -6.44
CA ILE A 14 8.61 -24.81 -7.65
C ILE A 14 9.59 -23.84 -8.28
N LYS A 15 9.80 -23.98 -9.58
CA LYS A 15 10.54 -22.99 -10.38
C LYS A 15 9.75 -22.60 -11.61
N ILE A 16 9.46 -21.31 -11.74
CA ILE A 16 8.89 -20.72 -12.96
C ILE A 16 9.89 -19.69 -13.44
N ILE A 17 10.68 -20.05 -14.42
CA ILE A 17 11.83 -19.30 -14.90
C ILE A 17 11.83 -19.20 -16.42
N GLY A 18 12.35 -18.11 -16.93
CA GLY A 18 12.51 -17.90 -18.38
C GLY A 18 12.39 -16.43 -18.73
N GLU A 19 12.41 -16.12 -20.01
CA GLU A 19 12.29 -14.77 -20.57
C GLU A 19 10.98 -14.59 -21.37
N GLY A 20 10.07 -15.57 -21.28
CA GLY A 20 8.81 -15.57 -21.99
C GLY A 20 7.78 -14.61 -21.44
N LEU A 21 6.79 -14.31 -22.26
CA LEU A 21 5.63 -13.51 -21.90
C LEU A 21 4.45 -14.40 -21.49
N ILE A 22 3.85 -14.09 -20.35
CA ILE A 22 2.55 -14.61 -19.94
C ILE A 22 1.57 -13.44 -19.91
N ASP A 23 0.60 -13.45 -20.81
CA ASP A 23 -0.49 -12.46 -20.88
C ASP A 23 -1.79 -13.11 -20.42
N GLY A 24 -2.39 -12.58 -19.36
CA GLY A 24 -3.63 -13.12 -18.79
C GLY A 24 -4.89 -12.71 -19.54
N ASN A 25 -4.79 -11.82 -20.54
CA ASN A 25 -5.93 -11.25 -21.25
C ASN A 25 -7.07 -10.78 -20.31
N GLY A 26 -6.67 -10.19 -19.20
CA GLY A 26 -7.54 -9.97 -18.03
C GLY A 26 -8.72 -9.04 -18.28
N ARG A 27 -8.56 -8.04 -19.16
CA ARG A 27 -9.66 -7.12 -19.50
C ARG A 27 -10.81 -7.86 -20.19
N GLU A 28 -10.50 -8.59 -21.25
CA GLU A 28 -11.49 -9.37 -22.00
C GLU A 28 -12.18 -10.41 -21.11
N LEU A 29 -11.40 -11.08 -20.28
CA LEU A 29 -11.91 -12.05 -19.33
C LEU A 29 -12.84 -11.42 -18.28
N ALA A 30 -12.47 -10.29 -17.71
CA ALA A 30 -13.29 -9.59 -16.74
C ALA A 30 -14.61 -9.07 -17.36
N LEU A 31 -14.53 -8.50 -18.56
CA LEU A 31 -15.71 -8.02 -19.29
C LEU A 31 -16.65 -9.19 -19.68
N ASN A 32 -16.09 -10.34 -20.05
CA ASN A 32 -16.90 -11.53 -20.32
C ASN A 32 -17.61 -12.01 -19.04
N ILE A 33 -16.93 -12.07 -17.90
CA ILE A 33 -17.52 -12.43 -16.61
C ILE A 33 -18.66 -11.47 -16.25
N ASP A 34 -18.46 -10.17 -16.48
CA ASP A 34 -19.47 -9.15 -16.26
C ASP A 34 -20.71 -9.36 -17.16
N SER A 35 -20.49 -9.63 -18.44
CA SER A 35 -21.56 -9.97 -19.39
C SER A 35 -22.34 -11.20 -18.95
N LEU A 36 -21.65 -12.28 -18.57
CA LEU A 36 -22.29 -13.52 -18.10
C LEU A 36 -23.10 -13.32 -16.82
N HIS A 37 -22.70 -12.41 -15.95
CA HIS A 37 -23.47 -12.01 -14.77
C HIS A 37 -24.79 -11.34 -15.19
N HIS A 38 -24.74 -10.39 -16.10
CA HIS A 38 -25.92 -9.62 -16.51
C HIS A 38 -26.96 -10.46 -17.29
N ILE A 39 -26.52 -11.44 -18.03
CA ILE A 39 -27.44 -12.35 -18.72
C ILE A 39 -27.91 -13.56 -17.87
N GLY A 40 -27.41 -13.65 -16.63
CA GLY A 40 -27.79 -14.67 -15.66
C GLY A 40 -27.16 -16.05 -15.86
N GLU A 41 -26.20 -16.19 -16.78
CA GLU A 41 -25.50 -17.47 -16.99
C GLU A 41 -24.45 -17.75 -15.90
N ARG A 42 -23.82 -16.72 -15.37
CA ARG A 42 -22.85 -16.83 -14.29
C ARG A 42 -23.04 -15.70 -13.28
N VAL A 43 -23.99 -15.90 -12.38
CA VAL A 43 -24.30 -14.88 -11.37
C VAL A 43 -23.21 -14.77 -10.32
N ASP A 44 -22.68 -13.57 -10.13
CA ASP A 44 -21.76 -13.26 -9.04
C ASP A 44 -22.56 -12.86 -7.80
N PRO A 45 -22.53 -13.64 -6.71
CA PRO A 45 -23.28 -13.33 -5.50
C PRO A 45 -22.74 -12.10 -4.76
N ASN A 46 -21.52 -11.69 -5.08
CA ASN A 46 -20.86 -10.53 -4.49
C ASN A 46 -20.72 -9.36 -5.47
N TYR A 47 -21.49 -9.36 -6.56
CA TYR A 47 -21.46 -8.27 -7.53
C TYR A 47 -21.81 -6.96 -6.86
N THR A 48 -20.88 -6.01 -6.91
CA THR A 48 -21.09 -4.73 -6.25
C THR A 48 -21.72 -3.73 -7.20
N THR A 49 -23.01 -3.50 -7.07
CA THR A 49 -23.76 -2.50 -7.84
C THR A 49 -23.16 -1.10 -7.71
N ARG A 50 -22.52 -0.78 -6.58
CA ARG A 50 -21.81 0.48 -6.37
C ARG A 50 -20.69 0.72 -7.37
N LEU A 51 -20.00 -0.34 -7.76
CA LEU A 51 -18.87 -0.28 -8.69
C LEU A 51 -19.21 -0.87 -10.06
N ASN A 52 -20.39 -1.48 -10.22
CA ASN A 52 -20.87 -2.10 -11.45
C ASN A 52 -19.80 -3.00 -12.09
N ARG A 53 -19.26 -3.91 -11.32
CA ARG A 53 -18.19 -4.80 -11.78
C ARG A 53 -18.23 -6.15 -11.07
N PRO A 54 -17.74 -7.23 -11.71
CA PRO A 54 -17.57 -8.52 -11.05
C PRO A 54 -16.66 -8.41 -9.84
N ASN A 55 -17.01 -9.14 -8.79
CA ASN A 55 -16.19 -9.22 -7.60
C ASN A 55 -14.82 -9.87 -7.91
N GLU A 56 -13.82 -9.52 -7.14
CA GLU A 56 -12.47 -10.10 -7.27
C GLU A 56 -12.44 -11.63 -7.08
N THR A 57 -13.42 -12.20 -6.36
CA THR A 57 -13.54 -13.65 -6.19
C THR A 57 -13.94 -14.39 -7.45
N MET A 58 -14.50 -13.70 -8.43
CA MET A 58 -14.93 -14.26 -9.71
C MET A 58 -13.89 -14.12 -10.81
N ARG A 59 -12.87 -13.30 -10.58
CA ARG A 59 -11.86 -12.96 -11.59
C ARG A 59 -10.54 -13.66 -11.27
N PRO A 60 -9.93 -14.39 -12.21
CA PRO A 60 -8.67 -15.10 -11.95
C PRO A 60 -7.47 -14.17 -11.83
N LYS A 61 -6.53 -14.56 -10.97
CA LYS A 61 -5.18 -14.03 -10.87
C LYS A 61 -4.30 -14.62 -11.97
N LEU A 62 -3.10 -14.10 -12.16
CA LEU A 62 -2.11 -14.81 -12.98
C LEU A 62 -1.57 -16.02 -12.22
N PHE A 63 -0.99 -15.81 -11.04
CA PHE A 63 -0.48 -16.88 -10.20
C PHE A 63 -1.17 -16.85 -8.84
N PHE A 64 -1.53 -18.03 -8.36
CA PHE A 64 -1.93 -18.24 -6.98
C PHE A 64 -1.24 -19.47 -6.40
N MET A 65 -0.38 -19.26 -5.44
CA MET A 65 0.33 -20.33 -4.75
C MET A 65 0.02 -20.25 -3.26
N SER A 66 -0.34 -21.38 -2.66
CA SER A 66 -0.67 -21.44 -1.24
C SER A 66 0.03 -22.60 -0.55
N ASN A 67 0.34 -22.42 0.74
CA ASN A 67 0.93 -23.45 1.60
C ASN A 67 2.15 -24.17 0.97
N SER A 68 2.92 -23.47 0.18
CA SER A 68 4.01 -24.04 -0.63
C SER A 68 5.34 -23.47 -0.22
N GLU A 69 6.42 -24.16 -0.53
CA GLU A 69 7.77 -23.74 -0.12
C GLU A 69 8.83 -23.96 -1.21
N ASN A 70 9.95 -23.27 -1.07
CA ASN A 70 11.05 -23.29 -2.01
C ASN A 70 10.60 -22.90 -3.42
N ILE A 71 10.13 -21.67 -3.56
CA ILE A 71 9.56 -21.14 -4.80
C ILE A 71 10.51 -20.14 -5.42
N LEU A 72 10.80 -20.29 -6.71
CA LEU A 72 11.52 -19.32 -7.51
C LEU A 72 10.71 -18.90 -8.73
N VAL A 73 10.44 -17.59 -8.84
CA VAL A 73 9.86 -16.96 -10.04
C VAL A 73 10.87 -15.97 -10.59
N GLN A 74 11.34 -16.18 -11.81
CA GLN A 74 12.45 -15.39 -12.34
C GLN A 74 12.37 -15.14 -13.84
N GLY A 75 12.64 -13.90 -14.24
CA GLY A 75 12.96 -13.51 -15.61
C GLY A 75 11.76 -13.22 -16.51
N LEU A 76 10.56 -13.55 -16.08
CA LEU A 76 9.33 -13.51 -16.88
C LEU A 76 8.87 -12.09 -17.19
N GLN A 77 8.25 -11.94 -18.34
CA GLN A 77 7.39 -10.81 -18.67
C GLN A 77 5.93 -11.20 -18.39
N LEU A 78 5.22 -10.38 -17.62
CA LEU A 78 3.86 -10.67 -17.19
C LEU A 78 2.95 -9.50 -17.56
N LYS A 79 1.73 -9.80 -17.98
CA LYS A 79 0.74 -8.79 -18.34
C LYS A 79 -0.70 -9.20 -17.97
N ASN A 80 -1.52 -8.19 -17.72
CA ASN A 80 -2.96 -8.24 -17.84
C ASN A 80 -3.66 -9.36 -17.07
N SER A 81 -3.50 -9.39 -15.76
CA SER A 81 -4.35 -10.22 -14.91
C SER A 81 -5.80 -9.72 -14.92
N ALA A 82 -6.77 -10.58 -14.66
CA ALA A 82 -8.14 -10.15 -14.46
C ALA A 82 -8.42 -9.66 -13.01
N CYS A 83 -7.49 -9.93 -12.10
CA CYS A 83 -7.52 -9.53 -10.70
C CYS A 83 -6.08 -9.29 -10.22
N TRP A 84 -5.74 -9.61 -8.97
CA TRP A 84 -4.36 -9.58 -8.47
C TRP A 84 -3.42 -10.33 -9.40
N GLY A 85 -2.21 -9.83 -9.53
CA GLY A 85 -1.23 -10.43 -10.42
C GLY A 85 -0.63 -11.72 -9.85
N LEU A 86 0.47 -11.59 -9.13
CA LEU A 86 1.12 -12.70 -8.44
C LEU A 86 0.67 -12.73 -6.99
N SER A 87 0.09 -13.83 -6.55
CA SER A 87 -0.44 -13.98 -5.18
C SER A 87 0.11 -15.23 -4.52
N PHE A 88 0.71 -15.05 -3.34
CA PHE A 88 1.32 -16.12 -2.55
C PHE A 88 0.74 -16.08 -1.13
N ASP A 89 0.10 -17.17 -0.71
CA ASP A 89 -0.53 -17.27 0.61
C ASP A 89 0.14 -18.35 1.46
N ARG A 90 0.69 -17.96 2.59
CA ARG A 90 1.42 -18.88 3.51
C ARG A 90 2.51 -19.71 2.80
N CYS A 91 3.26 -19.03 1.96
CA CYS A 91 4.42 -19.63 1.31
C CYS A 91 5.69 -19.34 2.10
N ASN A 92 6.62 -20.27 2.08
CA ASN A 92 7.89 -20.19 2.78
C ASN A 92 9.06 -20.33 1.81
N ASN A 93 10.10 -19.52 2.01
CA ASN A 93 11.27 -19.49 1.13
C ASN A 93 10.88 -19.20 -0.33
N LEU A 94 10.38 -17.99 -0.55
CA LEU A 94 9.92 -17.47 -1.83
C LEU A 94 10.93 -16.45 -2.37
N THR A 95 11.38 -16.64 -3.59
CA THR A 95 12.21 -15.68 -4.33
C THR A 95 11.50 -15.27 -5.62
N ILE A 96 11.32 -13.96 -5.80
CA ILE A 96 10.78 -13.36 -7.03
C ILE A 96 11.79 -12.33 -7.51
N LYS A 97 12.33 -12.48 -8.71
CA LYS A 97 13.33 -11.57 -9.22
C LYS A 97 13.34 -11.46 -10.74
N TYR A 98 13.78 -10.28 -11.21
CA TYR A 98 13.87 -9.99 -12.63
C TYR A 98 12.55 -10.16 -13.37
N ILE A 99 11.45 -9.73 -12.75
CA ILE A 99 10.12 -9.74 -13.35
C ILE A 99 9.84 -8.37 -13.97
N TYR A 100 9.36 -8.37 -15.19
CA TYR A 100 8.76 -7.20 -15.83
C TYR A 100 7.26 -7.39 -15.87
N PHE A 101 6.51 -6.58 -15.11
CA PHE A 101 5.09 -6.77 -14.95
C PHE A 101 4.28 -5.51 -15.24
N GLU A 102 3.44 -5.57 -16.26
CA GLU A 102 2.44 -4.55 -16.56
C GLU A 102 1.04 -5.09 -16.29
N ASN A 103 0.44 -4.67 -15.19
CA ASN A 103 -0.85 -5.16 -14.72
C ASN A 103 -1.88 -4.04 -14.59
N ARG A 104 -2.35 -3.54 -15.74
CA ARG A 104 -3.32 -2.44 -15.87
C ARG A 104 -4.54 -2.80 -16.71
N ALA A 105 -4.98 -4.04 -16.64
CA ALA A 105 -6.06 -4.54 -17.47
C ALA A 105 -7.45 -4.23 -16.90
N TYR A 106 -7.57 -4.28 -15.57
CA TYR A 106 -8.86 -4.13 -14.89
C TYR A 106 -8.68 -3.66 -13.44
N TRP A 107 -9.76 -3.63 -12.68
CA TRP A 107 -9.74 -3.30 -11.25
C TRP A 107 -9.02 -4.37 -10.42
N ASN A 108 -8.45 -3.98 -9.29
CA ASN A 108 -7.70 -4.84 -8.38
C ASN A 108 -6.53 -5.55 -9.09
N ASN A 109 -5.88 -4.86 -9.98
CA ASN A 109 -4.67 -5.34 -10.63
C ASN A 109 -3.44 -4.97 -9.80
N ASP A 110 -3.33 -5.56 -8.60
CA ASP A 110 -2.12 -5.50 -7.79
C ASP A 110 -0.96 -6.17 -8.55
N GLY A 111 0.26 -5.78 -8.25
CA GLY A 111 1.43 -6.41 -8.82
C GLY A 111 1.77 -7.75 -8.13
N ILE A 112 2.44 -7.67 -6.99
CA ILE A 112 2.84 -8.84 -6.19
C ILE A 112 2.20 -8.74 -4.81
N ASP A 113 1.42 -9.75 -4.44
CA ASP A 113 0.80 -9.91 -3.14
C ASP A 113 1.41 -11.08 -2.37
N VAL A 114 1.94 -10.82 -1.19
CA VAL A 114 2.45 -11.86 -0.29
C VAL A 114 1.61 -11.83 0.98
N THR A 115 0.89 -12.90 1.22
CA THR A 115 0.03 -13.07 2.40
C THR A 115 0.66 -14.05 3.37
N ASP A 116 0.93 -13.63 4.60
CA ASP A 116 1.47 -14.49 5.67
C ASP A 116 2.70 -15.31 5.21
N GLY A 117 3.55 -14.71 4.38
CA GLY A 117 4.73 -15.35 3.82
C GLY A 117 5.94 -15.23 4.73
N LYS A 118 6.81 -16.25 4.71
CA LYS A 118 8.04 -16.29 5.51
C LYS A 118 9.27 -16.52 4.62
N HIS A 119 10.36 -15.83 4.94
CA HIS A 119 11.61 -15.90 4.17
C HIS A 119 11.39 -15.57 2.69
N VAL A 120 10.92 -14.33 2.44
CA VAL A 120 10.56 -13.86 1.10
C VAL A 120 11.58 -12.83 0.61
N ARG A 121 12.01 -12.99 -0.64
CA ARG A 121 12.92 -12.06 -1.32
C ARG A 121 12.32 -11.64 -2.66
N ILE A 122 12.02 -10.36 -2.79
CA ILE A 122 11.52 -9.74 -4.03
C ILE A 122 12.55 -8.73 -4.48
N SER A 123 13.12 -8.88 -5.65
CA SER A 123 14.17 -7.98 -6.11
C SER A 123 14.24 -7.83 -7.62
N HIS A 124 14.79 -6.68 -8.07
CA HIS A 124 15.04 -6.41 -9.48
C HIS A 124 13.78 -6.57 -10.35
N CYS A 125 12.65 -6.12 -9.85
CA CYS A 125 11.37 -6.17 -10.54
C CYS A 125 10.96 -4.77 -11.01
N TYR A 126 10.38 -4.73 -12.21
CA TYR A 126 9.61 -3.60 -12.70
C TYR A 126 8.14 -3.93 -12.61
N ILE A 127 7.37 -3.07 -11.93
CA ILE A 127 5.94 -3.27 -11.71
C ILE A 127 5.19 -2.00 -12.08
N ASN A 128 4.21 -2.14 -12.95
CA ASN A 128 3.27 -1.09 -13.32
C ASN A 128 1.85 -1.64 -13.10
N SER A 129 1.23 -1.26 -12.00
CA SER A 129 -0.02 -1.85 -11.53
C SER A 129 -1.16 -0.82 -11.45
N ALA A 130 -2.39 -1.29 -11.66
CA ALA A 130 -3.59 -0.48 -11.53
C ALA A 130 -4.08 -0.38 -10.08
N ASP A 131 -3.58 -1.24 -9.21
CA ASP A 131 -3.79 -1.21 -7.77
C ASP A 131 -2.40 -1.28 -7.09
N ASP A 132 -2.29 -1.75 -5.85
CA ASP A 132 -1.02 -1.73 -5.12
C ASP A 132 0.13 -2.43 -5.88
N GLY A 133 1.33 -1.87 -5.81
CA GLY A 133 2.49 -2.41 -6.53
C GLY A 133 3.01 -3.70 -5.91
N ILE A 134 3.66 -3.61 -4.77
CA ILE A 134 4.06 -4.75 -3.93
C ILE A 134 3.34 -4.62 -2.59
N CYS A 135 2.55 -5.62 -2.27
CA CYS A 135 1.68 -5.60 -1.12
C CYS A 135 1.88 -6.81 -0.22
N LEU A 136 2.18 -6.55 1.05
CA LEU A 136 2.17 -7.59 2.08
C LEU A 136 0.80 -7.59 2.76
N LYS A 137 0.18 -8.75 2.88
CA LYS A 137 -1.13 -8.94 3.51
C LYS A 137 -1.02 -9.99 4.62
N SER A 138 -1.94 -9.94 5.56
CA SER A 138 -2.07 -10.97 6.60
C SER A 138 -3.55 -11.24 6.86
N TYR A 139 -4.02 -12.41 6.46
CA TYR A 139 -5.42 -12.79 6.58
C TYR A 139 -5.68 -13.81 7.69
N HIS A 140 -4.64 -14.46 8.21
CA HIS A 140 -4.80 -15.58 9.13
C HIS A 140 -4.34 -15.18 10.54
N VAL A 141 -5.25 -15.23 11.48
CA VAL A 141 -4.92 -14.98 12.89
C VAL A 141 -3.88 -16.00 13.36
N GLY A 142 -2.80 -15.51 13.97
CA GLY A 142 -1.68 -16.34 14.40
C GLY A 142 -0.60 -16.61 13.33
N GLU A 143 -0.88 -16.32 12.07
CA GLU A 143 0.11 -16.25 10.99
C GLU A 143 0.52 -14.81 10.75
N TYR A 144 1.65 -14.59 10.12
CA TYR A 144 2.15 -13.24 9.78
C TYR A 144 3.25 -13.33 8.72
N CYS A 145 3.48 -12.23 8.02
CA CYS A 145 4.69 -12.10 7.21
C CYS A 145 5.91 -11.95 8.10
N ASP A 146 6.96 -12.73 7.86
CA ASP A 146 8.19 -12.69 8.63
C ASP A 146 9.42 -12.85 7.74
N ASP A 147 10.44 -12.03 7.99
CA ASP A 147 11.67 -12.03 7.20
C ASP A 147 11.39 -11.84 5.70
N VAL A 148 10.82 -10.70 5.37
CA VAL A 148 10.55 -10.28 3.98
C VAL A 148 11.49 -9.15 3.59
N GLU A 149 12.14 -9.27 2.46
CA GLU A 149 12.93 -8.21 1.86
C GLU A 149 12.42 -7.89 0.45
N VAL A 150 12.14 -6.61 0.22
CA VAL A 150 11.82 -6.03 -1.08
C VAL A 150 12.93 -5.06 -1.44
N SER A 151 13.65 -5.28 -2.54
CA SER A 151 14.79 -4.46 -2.89
C SER A 151 14.97 -4.25 -4.39
N ASP A 152 15.62 -3.15 -4.76
CA ASP A 152 16.07 -2.90 -6.12
C ASP A 152 14.93 -3.00 -7.17
N CYS A 153 13.77 -2.44 -6.85
CA CYS A 153 12.59 -2.47 -7.72
C CYS A 153 12.24 -1.07 -8.24
N GLU A 154 11.57 -1.02 -9.36
CA GLU A 154 10.91 0.16 -9.91
C GLU A 154 9.41 -0.09 -9.95
N ILE A 155 8.62 0.84 -9.36
CA ILE A 155 7.18 0.64 -9.16
C ILE A 155 6.41 1.86 -9.64
N ILE A 156 5.39 1.61 -10.44
CA ILE A 156 4.33 2.53 -10.84
C ILE A 156 3.01 1.93 -10.39
N SER A 157 2.15 2.72 -9.74
CA SER A 157 0.89 2.19 -9.20
C SER A 157 -0.21 3.24 -9.24
N SER A 158 -1.43 2.82 -9.55
CA SER A 158 -2.62 3.68 -9.35
C SER A 158 -3.19 3.57 -7.93
N ALA A 159 -2.47 2.91 -7.02
CA ALA A 159 -2.70 2.90 -5.59
C ALA A 159 -1.38 3.19 -4.86
N SER A 160 -0.93 2.36 -3.93
CA SER A 160 0.34 2.53 -3.22
C SER A 160 1.46 1.71 -3.85
N ALA A 161 2.69 2.25 -3.84
CA ALA A 161 3.82 1.55 -4.42
C ALA A 161 4.21 0.32 -3.59
N VAL A 162 4.51 0.50 -2.31
CA VAL A 162 4.74 -0.59 -1.35
C VAL A 162 3.79 -0.42 -0.18
N LYS A 163 3.04 -1.47 0.10
CA LYS A 163 2.00 -1.45 1.12
C LYS A 163 2.04 -2.67 2.03
N PHE A 164 1.79 -2.44 3.31
CA PHE A 164 1.54 -3.46 4.33
C PHE A 164 0.06 -3.33 4.70
N GLY A 165 -0.70 -4.38 4.46
CA GLY A 165 -2.15 -4.35 4.64
C GLY A 165 -2.90 -4.28 3.30
N THR A 166 -4.14 -3.88 3.27
CA THR A 166 -4.97 -3.49 4.42
C THR A 166 -5.22 -4.67 5.36
N ALA A 167 -5.43 -5.89 4.80
CA ALA A 167 -5.60 -7.08 5.63
C ALA A 167 -4.37 -7.28 6.54
N SER A 168 -4.59 -7.23 7.84
CA SER A 168 -3.56 -7.24 8.87
C SER A 168 -4.00 -7.99 10.13
N TRP A 169 -4.55 -9.20 9.93
CA TRP A 169 -5.08 -10.03 11.02
C TRP A 169 -3.99 -10.62 11.92
N GLY A 170 -2.89 -11.08 11.35
CA GLY A 170 -1.74 -11.60 12.10
C GLY A 170 -0.60 -10.59 12.19
N GLY A 171 -0.25 -9.98 11.08
CA GLY A 171 0.69 -8.86 11.03
C GLY A 171 1.94 -9.08 10.20
N PHE A 172 2.94 -8.28 10.48
CA PHE A 172 4.18 -8.19 9.72
C PHE A 172 5.36 -7.97 10.66
N LYS A 173 6.40 -8.80 10.56
CA LYS A 173 7.59 -8.70 11.40
C LYS A 173 8.86 -8.87 10.59
N ASN A 174 9.90 -8.12 10.96
CA ASN A 174 11.21 -8.23 10.34
C ASN A 174 11.16 -8.01 8.82
N ILE A 175 10.65 -6.85 8.43
CA ILE A 175 10.47 -6.48 7.02
C ILE A 175 11.48 -5.41 6.64
N THR A 176 12.14 -5.59 5.52
CA THR A 176 13.05 -4.60 4.92
C THR A 176 12.59 -4.26 3.51
N VAL A 177 12.45 -2.95 3.25
CA VAL A 177 12.17 -2.40 1.92
C VAL A 177 13.26 -1.41 1.59
N ARG A 178 14.00 -1.62 0.50
CA ARG A 178 15.15 -0.77 0.18
C ARG A 178 15.41 -0.61 -1.31
N ASN A 179 16.03 0.51 -1.68
CA ASN A 179 16.44 0.78 -3.06
C ASN A 179 15.25 0.71 -4.02
N ILE A 180 14.18 1.44 -3.73
CA ILE A 180 12.96 1.46 -4.55
C ILE A 180 12.87 2.79 -5.29
N LYS A 181 12.65 2.71 -6.58
CA LYS A 181 12.25 3.82 -7.42
C LYS A 181 10.74 3.78 -7.58
N VAL A 182 10.08 4.87 -7.24
CA VAL A 182 8.63 5.02 -7.39
C VAL A 182 8.34 6.14 -8.37
N LYS A 183 7.37 5.93 -9.24
CA LYS A 183 7.02 6.91 -10.25
C LYS A 183 5.52 6.86 -10.54
N ASP A 184 4.94 7.98 -10.88
CA ASP A 184 3.54 8.08 -11.36
C ASP A 184 2.56 7.28 -10.47
N THR A 185 2.70 7.41 -9.15
CA THR A 185 1.95 6.61 -8.18
C THR A 185 0.89 7.49 -7.50
N PHE A 186 -0.38 7.02 -7.54
CA PHE A 186 -1.52 7.83 -7.11
C PHE A 186 -1.59 8.05 -5.61
N ARG A 187 -1.35 7.01 -4.80
CA ARG A 187 -1.39 7.08 -3.34
C ARG A 187 0.01 7.21 -2.76
N SER A 188 0.32 6.44 -1.77
CA SER A 188 1.56 6.55 -0.98
C SER A 188 2.74 5.82 -1.63
N ALA A 189 3.93 6.40 -1.54
CA ALA A 189 5.16 5.68 -1.79
C ALA A 189 5.30 4.49 -0.82
N ILE A 190 5.04 4.75 0.46
CA ILE A 190 5.04 3.73 1.52
C ILE A 190 3.77 3.85 2.35
N ALA A 191 3.02 2.74 2.48
CA ALA A 191 1.86 2.61 3.34
C ALA A 191 2.04 1.44 4.31
N VAL A 192 1.96 1.72 5.61
CA VAL A 192 2.12 0.73 6.68
C VAL A 192 0.85 0.73 7.51
N GLU A 193 0.03 -0.29 7.34
CA GLU A 193 -1.33 -0.33 7.89
C GLU A 193 -1.53 -1.57 8.78
N CYS A 194 -1.93 -1.34 10.01
CA CYS A 194 -2.30 -2.38 10.98
C CYS A 194 -3.69 -2.05 11.53
N VAL A 195 -4.72 -2.64 10.95
CA VAL A 195 -6.11 -2.25 11.22
C VAL A 195 -7.06 -3.40 11.55
N ASP A 196 -6.55 -4.63 11.60
CA ASP A 196 -7.37 -5.83 11.78
C ASP A 196 -6.96 -6.67 13.00
N GLY A 197 -6.20 -6.08 13.93
CA GLY A 197 -5.82 -6.74 15.18
C GLY A 197 -4.48 -7.46 15.17
N GLY A 198 -3.75 -7.44 14.07
CA GLY A 198 -2.41 -8.01 13.98
C GLY A 198 -1.32 -7.14 14.62
N HIS A 199 -0.07 -7.56 14.46
CA HIS A 199 1.08 -6.88 15.06
C HIS A 199 2.14 -6.56 14.00
N ILE A 200 2.52 -5.29 13.90
CA ILE A 200 3.65 -4.86 13.08
C ILE A 200 4.83 -4.56 14.00
N ASP A 201 5.98 -5.17 13.73
CA ASP A 201 7.18 -4.98 14.51
C ASP A 201 8.44 -5.12 13.65
N ASN A 202 9.41 -4.24 13.86
CA ASN A 202 10.70 -4.27 13.19
C ASN A 202 10.60 -4.13 11.66
N VAL A 203 10.28 -2.93 11.21
CA VAL A 203 10.22 -2.55 9.79
C VAL A 203 11.30 -1.53 9.49
N LEU A 204 12.08 -1.78 8.47
CA LEU A 204 13.06 -0.86 7.90
C LEU A 204 12.69 -0.54 6.45
N VAL A 205 12.53 0.74 6.17
CA VAL A 205 12.36 1.27 4.80
C VAL A 205 13.51 2.24 4.54
N GLU A 206 14.30 2.01 3.51
CA GLU A 206 15.44 2.87 3.22
C GLU A 206 15.73 3.04 1.73
N ASN A 207 16.33 4.17 1.38
CA ASN A 207 16.75 4.48 0.02
C ASN A 207 15.58 4.43 -0.98
N ILE A 208 14.57 5.25 -0.74
CA ILE A 208 13.39 5.37 -1.60
C ILE A 208 13.46 6.69 -2.36
N HIS A 209 13.31 6.62 -3.66
CA HIS A 209 13.23 7.79 -4.52
C HIS A 209 11.93 7.77 -5.31
N ALA A 210 11.02 8.68 -4.98
CA ALA A 210 9.69 8.75 -5.56
C ALA A 210 9.48 10.09 -6.26
N ILE A 211 9.08 10.03 -7.51
CA ILE A 211 8.73 11.22 -8.29
C ILE A 211 7.30 11.10 -8.80
N ASN A 212 6.61 12.22 -8.94
CA ASN A 212 5.22 12.25 -9.37
C ASN A 212 4.37 11.24 -8.57
N THR A 213 4.43 11.36 -7.24
CA THR A 213 3.79 10.43 -6.30
C THR A 213 2.87 11.20 -5.35
N GLY A 214 1.64 10.75 -5.17
CA GLY A 214 0.57 11.50 -4.52
C GLY A 214 0.72 11.70 -3.02
N ASN A 215 1.45 10.82 -2.33
CA ASN A 215 1.70 10.91 -0.89
C ASN A 215 3.03 10.22 -0.54
N ALA A 216 3.75 10.72 0.45
CA ALA A 216 5.04 10.15 0.80
C ALA A 216 4.91 8.96 1.75
N ILE A 217 4.35 9.18 2.94
CA ILE A 217 4.32 8.22 4.05
C ILE A 217 2.92 8.18 4.64
N PHE A 218 2.36 6.98 4.75
CA PHE A 218 1.10 6.73 5.44
C PHE A 218 1.27 5.56 6.41
N ILE A 219 1.23 5.85 7.72
CA ILE A 219 1.34 4.85 8.79
C ILE A 219 0.07 4.91 9.63
N ARG A 220 -0.65 3.78 9.72
CA ARG A 220 -1.95 3.72 10.39
C ARG A 220 -2.10 2.49 11.27
N LEU A 221 -2.36 2.72 12.55
CA LEU A 221 -2.95 1.75 13.47
C LEU A 221 -4.43 2.07 13.62
N GLY A 222 -5.30 1.13 13.28
CA GLY A 222 -6.75 1.24 13.42
C GLY A 222 -7.35 -0.02 14.02
N HIS A 223 -8.68 -0.15 13.97
CA HIS A 223 -9.37 -1.32 14.51
C HIS A 223 -10.67 -1.60 13.76
N ARG A 224 -10.57 -2.38 12.66
CA ARG A 224 -11.75 -2.74 11.86
C ARG A 224 -12.40 -4.04 12.34
N TYR A 225 -11.57 -5.01 12.65
CA TYR A 225 -11.98 -6.37 13.02
C TYR A 225 -11.18 -6.84 14.24
N ASN A 226 -11.51 -8.04 14.72
CA ASN A 226 -10.94 -8.65 15.91
C ASN A 226 -11.44 -8.04 17.22
N GLU A 227 -11.26 -8.73 18.34
CA GLU A 227 -11.74 -8.27 19.65
C GLU A 227 -10.94 -7.08 20.19
N LYS A 228 -9.65 -7.04 19.89
CA LYS A 228 -8.72 -6.02 20.36
C LYS A 228 -7.96 -5.39 19.20
N PRO A 229 -7.62 -4.11 19.29
CA PRO A 229 -6.67 -3.50 18.36
C PRO A 229 -5.34 -4.24 18.37
N GLY A 230 -4.65 -4.20 17.24
CA GLY A 230 -3.29 -4.70 17.15
C GLY A 230 -2.25 -3.74 17.71
N THR A 231 -1.00 -3.95 17.33
CA THR A 231 0.13 -3.07 17.67
C THR A 231 0.94 -2.73 16.42
N LEU A 232 1.48 -1.52 16.39
CA LEU A 232 2.37 -1.07 15.33
C LEU A 232 3.54 -0.35 15.97
N LYS A 233 4.74 -0.94 15.88
CA LYS A 233 5.92 -0.41 16.55
C LYS A 233 7.22 -0.72 15.83
N ASN A 234 8.27 0.04 16.18
CA ASN A 234 9.64 -0.16 15.70
C ASN A 234 9.73 -0.05 14.16
N VAL A 235 9.31 1.08 13.64
CA VAL A 235 9.38 1.42 12.21
C VAL A 235 10.42 2.49 11.99
N THR A 236 11.37 2.22 11.10
CA THR A 236 12.36 3.19 10.65
C THR A 236 12.22 3.43 9.15
N ILE A 237 12.08 4.69 8.77
CA ILE A 237 12.13 5.13 7.37
C ILE A 237 13.28 6.11 7.24
N ARG A 238 14.23 5.83 6.36
CA ARG A 238 15.40 6.67 6.17
C ARG A 238 15.82 6.80 4.71
N ASN A 239 16.46 7.92 4.39
CA ASN A 239 16.92 8.21 3.04
C ASN A 239 15.78 8.13 2.03
N LEU A 240 14.75 8.95 2.23
CA LEU A 240 13.56 8.99 1.37
C LEU A 240 13.46 10.36 0.72
N PHE A 241 13.26 10.36 -0.60
CA PHE A 241 12.91 11.54 -1.37
C PHE A 241 11.57 11.32 -2.08
N VAL A 242 10.64 12.28 -1.95
CA VAL A 242 9.36 12.23 -2.66
C VAL A 242 9.04 13.59 -3.25
N ASP A 243 8.75 13.60 -4.54
CA ASP A 243 8.20 14.76 -5.24
C ASP A 243 6.70 14.56 -5.50
N ILE A 244 5.87 15.35 -4.82
CA ILE A 244 4.42 15.30 -4.91
C ILE A 244 3.93 16.33 -5.93
N PRO A 245 3.16 15.93 -6.97
CA PRO A 245 2.72 16.83 -8.04
C PRO A 245 1.52 17.68 -7.63
N PHE A 246 1.23 18.67 -8.52
CA PHE A 246 -0.06 19.34 -8.53
C PHE A 246 -1.05 18.59 -9.42
N GLY A 247 -1.82 17.71 -9.07
CA GLY A 247 -2.75 16.96 -9.92
C GLY A 247 -2.62 15.46 -9.68
N ARG A 248 -3.26 14.69 -10.50
CA ARG A 248 -3.21 13.23 -10.40
C ARG A 248 -1.90 12.70 -10.97
N PRO A 249 -1.14 11.92 -10.20
CA PRO A 249 0.10 11.35 -10.70
C PRO A 249 -0.09 10.27 -11.79
N ASP A 250 -1.25 9.64 -11.80
CA ASP A 250 -1.59 8.54 -12.70
C ASP A 250 -2.49 8.98 -13.87
N GLU A 251 -2.33 10.20 -14.35
CA GLU A 251 -3.05 10.69 -15.54
C GLU A 251 -2.85 9.77 -16.75
N GLY A 252 -3.91 9.61 -17.53
CA GLY A 252 -3.88 8.74 -18.71
C GLY A 252 -4.25 7.29 -18.47
N TYR A 253 -4.40 6.86 -17.22
CA TYR A 253 -4.94 5.54 -16.89
C TYR A 253 -6.47 5.59 -16.86
N ASP A 254 -7.13 4.69 -17.59
CA ASP A 254 -8.58 4.69 -17.80
C ASP A 254 -9.40 4.06 -16.67
N MET A 255 -8.76 3.39 -15.71
CA MET A 255 -9.40 2.73 -14.58
C MET A 255 -8.95 3.33 -13.25
N TYR A 256 -9.50 4.46 -12.91
CA TYR A 256 -9.19 5.11 -11.63
C TYR A 256 -9.97 4.49 -10.48
N GLY A 257 -9.37 4.53 -9.30
CA GLY A 257 -10.09 4.33 -8.05
C GLY A 257 -11.19 5.38 -7.84
N PRO A 258 -11.99 5.28 -6.77
CA PRO A 258 -13.02 6.26 -6.47
C PRO A 258 -12.45 7.67 -6.43
N ALA A 259 -13.16 8.62 -7.05
CA ALA A 259 -12.80 10.03 -6.97
C ALA A 259 -12.80 10.48 -5.52
N LEU A 260 -11.80 11.24 -5.13
CA LEU A 260 -11.78 11.90 -3.83
C LEU A 260 -12.73 13.10 -3.87
N SER A 261 -13.42 13.35 -2.75
CA SER A 261 -14.32 14.51 -2.60
C SER A 261 -13.58 15.83 -2.40
N PHE A 262 -12.26 15.80 -2.33
CA PHE A 262 -11.38 16.95 -2.10
C PHE A 262 -10.04 16.71 -2.80
N PHE A 263 -9.24 17.74 -2.89
CA PHE A 263 -7.92 17.69 -3.51
C PHE A 263 -6.99 16.76 -2.72
N HIS A 264 -6.43 15.73 -3.35
CA HIS A 264 -5.56 14.79 -2.65
C HIS A 264 -4.12 15.29 -2.46
N ASN A 265 -3.62 16.14 -3.34
CA ASN A 265 -2.24 16.62 -3.26
C ASN A 265 -1.91 17.44 -1.99
N PRO A 266 -2.82 18.26 -1.46
CA PRO A 266 -2.57 18.94 -0.19
C PRO A 266 -2.61 18.05 1.04
N ILE A 267 -2.84 16.73 0.91
CA ILE A 267 -2.89 15.81 2.04
C ILE A 267 -1.46 15.48 2.47
N PRO A 268 -1.10 15.72 3.74
CA PRO A 268 0.24 15.47 4.26
C PRO A 268 0.53 13.99 4.42
N SER A 269 1.79 13.65 4.65
CA SER A 269 2.15 12.40 5.30
C SER A 269 1.43 12.27 6.64
N SER A 270 1.17 11.06 7.11
CA SER A 270 0.56 10.87 8.41
C SER A 270 1.07 9.63 9.14
N ILE A 271 1.12 9.75 10.47
CA ILE A 271 1.39 8.64 11.39
C ILE A 271 0.31 8.72 12.46
N THR A 272 -0.60 7.76 12.47
CA THR A 272 -1.76 7.82 13.36
C THR A 272 -2.07 6.50 14.04
N GLY A 273 -2.20 6.54 15.36
CA GLY A 273 -2.86 5.53 16.16
C GLY A 273 -4.35 5.84 16.34
N ILE A 274 -4.93 5.26 17.36
CA ILE A 274 -6.31 5.51 17.78
C ILE A 274 -6.34 5.80 19.30
N PRO A 275 -7.40 6.36 19.86
CA PRO A 275 -7.46 6.65 21.28
C PRO A 275 -7.11 5.44 22.15
N GLY A 276 -6.13 5.59 23.03
CA GLY A 276 -5.64 4.54 23.91
C GLY A 276 -4.73 3.48 23.27
N HIS A 277 -4.50 3.53 21.97
CA HIS A 277 -3.61 2.60 21.24
C HIS A 277 -2.69 3.38 20.32
N TYR A 278 -1.42 3.43 20.70
CA TYR A 278 -0.42 4.29 20.08
C TYR A 278 0.43 3.53 19.06
N VAL A 279 0.77 4.21 17.98
CA VAL A 279 1.92 3.80 17.17
C VAL A 279 3.18 4.11 18.00
N GLU A 280 4.10 3.15 18.11
CA GLU A 280 5.23 3.26 19.02
C GLU A 280 6.57 3.18 18.32
N ASN A 281 7.52 4.01 18.73
CA ASN A 281 8.90 3.98 18.28
C ASN A 281 9.06 4.04 16.76
N VAL A 282 8.74 5.18 16.19
CA VAL A 282 8.94 5.49 14.77
C VAL A 282 10.11 6.47 14.61
N THR A 283 11.00 6.16 13.69
CA THR A 283 12.12 7.02 13.32
C THR A 283 12.02 7.40 11.84
N LEU A 284 12.02 8.70 11.57
CA LEU A 284 12.18 9.26 10.23
C LEU A 284 13.54 9.96 10.16
N GLU A 285 14.40 9.53 9.25
CA GLU A 285 15.77 10.03 9.14
C GLU A 285 16.12 10.33 7.69
N ASN A 286 16.69 11.51 7.44
CA ASN A 286 17.07 11.96 6.10
C ASN A 286 15.89 11.87 5.13
N ILE A 287 14.84 12.58 5.41
CA ILE A 287 13.61 12.66 4.62
C ILE A 287 13.53 13.99 3.93
N GLU A 288 13.31 13.98 2.63
CA GLU A 288 12.99 15.18 1.85
C GLU A 288 11.72 14.96 1.04
N VAL A 289 10.72 15.80 1.27
CA VAL A 289 9.46 15.76 0.54
C VAL A 289 9.18 17.13 -0.06
N LEU A 290 9.03 17.16 -1.37
CA LEU A 290 8.57 18.35 -2.08
C LEU A 290 7.06 18.35 -2.14
N CYS A 291 6.43 19.24 -1.36
CA CYS A 291 4.98 19.33 -1.24
C CYS A 291 4.43 20.33 -2.25
N PRO A 292 3.29 20.08 -2.88
CA PRO A 292 2.74 21.00 -3.87
C PRO A 292 2.33 22.35 -3.27
N GLY A 293 1.86 22.38 -2.02
CA GLY A 293 1.29 23.58 -1.43
C GLY A 293 -0.09 23.90 -1.99
N LYS A 294 -0.42 25.21 -2.07
CA LYS A 294 -1.69 25.76 -2.59
C LYS A 294 -2.92 25.50 -1.74
N ALA A 295 -2.79 24.99 -0.51
CA ALA A 295 -3.93 24.96 0.38
C ALA A 295 -4.42 26.38 0.69
N SER A 296 -5.71 26.58 0.54
CA SER A 296 -6.35 27.87 0.82
C SER A 296 -6.36 28.21 2.30
N LYS A 297 -6.62 29.47 2.65
CA LYS A 297 -6.87 29.87 4.04
C LYS A 297 -8.01 29.06 4.66
N GLY A 298 -9.04 28.70 3.89
CA GLY A 298 -10.14 27.87 4.36
C GLY A 298 -9.69 26.48 4.74
N MET A 299 -8.81 25.85 3.96
CA MET A 299 -8.21 24.56 4.28
C MET A 299 -7.27 24.64 5.49
N ALA A 300 -6.47 25.71 5.57
CA ALA A 300 -5.62 25.97 6.72
C ALA A 300 -6.43 26.27 7.98
N TYR A 301 -7.68 26.65 7.82
CA TYR A 301 -8.59 27.02 8.90
C TYR A 301 -9.31 25.82 9.53
N VAL A 302 -8.87 24.58 9.26
CA VAL A 302 -9.07 23.49 10.23
C VAL A 302 -8.07 23.78 11.35
N PRO A 303 -8.38 24.67 12.29
CA PRO A 303 -7.38 25.24 13.16
C PRO A 303 -7.01 24.25 14.23
N MET A 304 -5.87 24.49 14.85
CA MET A 304 -5.48 23.79 16.09
C MET A 304 -6.61 23.78 17.13
N SER A 305 -7.47 24.78 17.12
CA SER A 305 -8.69 24.84 17.96
C SER A 305 -9.80 23.85 17.59
N ARG A 306 -9.69 23.16 16.46
CA ARG A 306 -10.64 22.13 16.02
C ARG A 306 -9.96 20.81 15.67
N ILE A 307 -8.79 20.59 16.17
CA ILE A 307 -8.04 19.35 15.93
C ILE A 307 -8.78 18.13 16.48
N ASP A 308 -9.53 18.32 17.54
CA ASP A 308 -10.42 17.33 18.14
C ASP A 308 -11.59 16.90 17.23
N LYS A 309 -11.86 17.69 16.19
CA LYS A 309 -12.91 17.41 15.20
C LYS A 309 -12.43 16.63 13.99
N ILE A 310 -11.12 16.40 13.87
CA ILE A 310 -10.61 15.46 12.88
C ILE A 310 -11.08 14.06 13.27
N PRO A 311 -11.82 13.36 12.40
CA PRO A 311 -12.40 12.08 12.75
C PRO A 311 -11.32 11.05 13.05
N GLU A 312 -11.51 10.25 14.09
CA GLU A 312 -10.60 9.14 14.42
C GLU A 312 -10.65 8.01 13.39
N ASN A 313 -11.79 7.80 12.77
CA ASN A 313 -12.02 6.77 11.75
C ASN A 313 -11.51 5.39 12.16
N ILE A 314 -11.76 5.00 13.41
CA ILE A 314 -11.19 3.83 14.07
C ILE A 314 -11.36 2.55 13.25
N ASN A 315 -12.54 2.36 12.66
CA ASN A 315 -12.92 1.15 11.92
C ASN A 315 -13.05 1.36 10.40
N LYS A 316 -12.52 2.45 9.88
CA LYS A 316 -12.58 2.75 8.45
C LYS A 316 -11.46 2.08 7.68
N TYR A 317 -11.71 1.89 6.39
CA TYR A 317 -10.67 1.46 5.45
C TYR A 317 -9.53 2.48 5.45
N PRO A 318 -8.29 2.06 5.65
CA PRO A 318 -7.16 2.97 5.73
C PRO A 318 -6.67 3.38 4.35
N GLU A 319 -6.54 4.67 4.14
CA GLU A 319 -5.77 5.25 3.05
C GLU A 319 -5.38 6.69 3.38
N PHE A 320 -4.40 7.23 2.68
CA PHE A 320 -3.82 8.54 3.00
C PHE A 320 -4.83 9.68 3.10
N SER A 321 -5.96 9.56 2.41
CA SER A 321 -7.03 10.56 2.37
C SER A 321 -8.15 10.34 3.40
N MET A 322 -8.02 9.34 4.27
CA MET A 322 -9.12 8.88 5.13
C MET A 322 -9.64 9.92 6.13
N PHE A 323 -8.83 10.91 6.48
CA PHE A 323 -9.19 11.95 7.44
C PHE A 323 -9.77 13.22 6.80
N GLY A 324 -9.81 13.28 5.47
CA GLY A 324 -10.17 14.50 4.77
C GLY A 324 -9.06 15.55 4.82
N GLU A 325 -9.47 16.81 4.93
CA GLU A 325 -8.53 17.92 5.04
C GLU A 325 -7.83 17.90 6.41
N LEU A 326 -6.50 18.04 6.39
CA LEU A 326 -5.67 18.02 7.57
C LEU A 326 -4.98 19.38 7.77
N PRO A 327 -4.70 19.79 9.01
CA PRO A 327 -4.18 21.12 9.33
C PRO A 327 -2.67 21.27 9.13
N ALA A 328 -2.02 20.38 8.42
CA ALA A 328 -0.58 20.44 8.11
C ALA A 328 -0.35 20.24 6.62
N TYR A 329 0.75 20.79 6.08
CA TYR A 329 1.15 20.48 4.71
C TYR A 329 2.21 19.37 4.62
N GLY A 330 2.99 19.17 5.66
CA GLY A 330 4.08 18.20 5.69
C GLY A 330 3.68 16.86 6.32
N ILE A 331 3.50 16.84 7.64
CA ILE A 331 3.12 15.61 8.35
C ILE A 331 2.14 15.90 9.49
N TYR A 332 1.13 15.05 9.58
CA TYR A 332 0.15 14.98 10.66
C TYR A 332 0.39 13.74 11.51
N VAL A 333 0.57 13.93 12.81
CA VAL A 333 0.88 12.85 13.75
C VAL A 333 -0.11 12.87 14.90
N ARG A 334 -0.74 11.71 15.16
CA ARG A 334 -1.73 11.59 16.23
C ARG A 334 -1.66 10.21 16.90
N HIS A 335 -1.73 10.20 18.24
CA HIS A 335 -1.63 8.98 19.04
C HIS A 335 -0.34 8.20 18.75
N VAL A 336 0.80 8.83 18.98
CA VAL A 336 2.11 8.25 18.75
C VAL A 336 3.00 8.41 20.00
N ARG A 337 3.72 7.36 20.36
CA ARG A 337 4.72 7.36 21.43
C ARG A 337 6.10 7.04 20.89
N GLY A 338 7.06 7.91 21.15
CA GLY A 338 8.43 7.72 20.68
C GLY A 338 8.59 7.99 19.18
N LEU A 339 8.37 9.23 18.76
CA LEU A 339 8.67 9.68 17.41
C LEU A 339 9.99 10.43 17.38
N LYS A 340 10.91 9.96 16.55
CA LYS A 340 12.17 10.63 16.25
C LYS A 340 12.18 11.14 14.81
N LEU A 341 12.38 12.44 14.67
CA LEU A 341 12.57 13.14 13.39
C LEU A 341 14.02 13.64 13.34
N LYS A 342 14.82 13.07 12.46
CA LYS A 342 16.22 13.45 12.27
C LYS A 342 16.46 13.85 10.83
N ASN A 343 16.82 15.11 10.61
CA ASN A 343 17.01 15.67 9.29
C ASN A 343 15.80 15.40 8.37
N VAL A 344 14.61 15.87 8.78
CA VAL A 344 13.36 15.74 8.06
C VAL A 344 12.96 17.08 7.47
N GLN A 345 12.77 17.14 6.17
CA GLN A 345 12.45 18.36 5.44
C GLN A 345 11.23 18.17 4.56
N TYR A 346 10.19 18.93 4.84
CA TYR A 346 9.02 19.10 3.97
C TYR A 346 9.09 20.48 3.34
N LYS A 347 9.32 20.55 2.03
CA LYS A 347 9.55 21.79 1.29
C LYS A 347 8.35 22.11 0.42
N LEU A 348 7.90 23.35 0.43
CA LEU A 348 6.80 23.81 -0.42
C LEU A 348 7.29 24.22 -1.81
N LYS A 349 6.60 23.78 -2.84
CA LYS A 349 6.76 24.29 -4.21
C LYS A 349 6.00 25.60 -4.42
N ASP A 350 4.88 25.76 -3.72
CA ASP A 350 4.06 26.97 -3.73
C ASP A 350 3.56 27.25 -2.31
N HIS A 351 3.04 28.45 -2.09
CA HIS A 351 2.58 28.87 -0.78
C HIS A 351 1.47 27.98 -0.22
N ASP A 352 1.55 27.72 1.08
CA ASP A 352 0.53 26.99 1.83
C ASP A 352 0.31 27.70 3.18
N PHE A 353 -0.94 27.83 3.61
CA PHE A 353 -1.28 28.54 4.84
C PHE A 353 -1.17 27.66 6.10
N ARG A 354 -0.95 26.36 5.94
CA ARG A 354 -0.84 25.43 7.05
C ARG A 354 0.59 25.36 7.59
N PRO A 355 0.81 24.97 8.87
CA PRO A 355 2.14 24.62 9.37
C PRO A 355 2.65 23.33 8.74
N VAL A 356 3.97 23.14 8.83
CA VAL A 356 4.62 21.92 8.34
C VAL A 356 4.26 20.69 9.18
N TYR A 357 4.21 20.84 10.50
CA TYR A 357 3.95 19.77 11.44
C TYR A 357 2.71 20.05 12.27
N VAL A 358 1.91 19.01 12.50
CA VAL A 358 0.88 19.01 13.54
C VAL A 358 1.01 17.73 14.35
N PHE A 359 1.20 17.90 15.65
CA PHE A 359 1.29 16.82 16.64
C PHE A 359 0.10 16.89 17.59
N ASP A 360 -0.67 15.81 17.66
CA ASP A 360 -1.82 15.67 18.53
C ASP A 360 -1.70 14.36 19.32
N ASP A 361 -1.65 14.46 20.65
CA ASP A 361 -1.43 13.31 21.52
C ASP A 361 -0.16 12.52 21.13
N VAL A 362 0.97 13.21 21.17
CA VAL A 362 2.30 12.67 20.86
C VAL A 362 3.19 12.77 22.09
N GLU A 363 3.72 11.63 22.53
CA GLU A 363 4.65 11.53 23.64
C GLU A 363 6.05 11.14 23.14
N GLY A 364 7.11 11.66 23.78
CA GLY A 364 8.48 11.28 23.46
C GLY A 364 8.93 11.73 22.05
N LEU A 365 8.50 12.91 21.62
CA LEU A 365 8.95 13.51 20.37
C LEU A 365 10.39 14.01 20.51
N VAL A 366 11.25 13.61 19.58
CA VAL A 366 12.62 14.09 19.42
C VAL A 366 12.79 14.63 18.00
N GLN A 367 13.28 15.88 17.90
CA GLN A 367 13.60 16.52 16.61
C GLN A 367 15.08 16.92 16.61
N GLU A 368 15.84 16.43 15.61
CA GLU A 368 17.27 16.68 15.46
C GLU A 368 17.61 17.21 14.05
#